data_968512a79f85d4b21a9ba1b0903ac9f7
#
_entry.id   968512a79f85d4b21a9ba1b0903ac9f7
#
_cell.length_a   1.000
_cell.length_b   1.000
_cell.length_c   1.000
_cell.angle_alpha   90.00
_cell.angle_beta   90.00
_cell.angle_gamma   90.00
#
_symmetry.space_group_name_H-M   'P 1'
#
loop_
_entity.id
_entity.type
_entity.pdbx_description
1 polymer ?
#
loop_
_entity_poly.entity_id
_entity_poly.type
_entity_poly.pdbx_seq_one_letter_code
_entity_poly.pdbx_strand_id
1 'polypeptide(L)'
;SDTYLAIWSPYNELNEGNTEHWTAATHPLLGALRVDGKVYRFMGKDKLNLETILPMTNTERREAKFTMSQPAANWIQPQFDDSGWTKGKAAFGTKDMKRIGTEWNTEDIWVRRSFNLNQDLTNDIIYLRYSHDDVFELYLNGEKLVATDYSWNDDVTIELSASAKAKLRKGTNIIAAHCHNT
;
A
#
# COMPACT_ATOMS: atom_id res chain seq x y z
N SER A 1 -35.86 15.61 -1.43
CA SER A 1 -34.43 15.33 -1.11
C SER A 1 -34.27 13.84 -0.93
N ASP A 2 -33.27 13.29 -1.54
CA ASP A 2 -32.97 11.86 -1.43
C ASP A 2 -32.36 11.60 -0.05
N THR A 3 -33.08 10.85 0.80
CA THR A 3 -32.66 10.53 2.17
C THR A 3 -31.39 9.68 2.21
N TYR A 4 -31.04 9.01 1.11
CA TYR A 4 -29.82 8.20 1.01
C TYR A 4 -28.53 9.04 0.84
N LEU A 5 -28.66 10.33 0.50
CA LEU A 5 -27.55 11.26 0.35
C LEU A 5 -27.46 12.30 1.47
N ALA A 6 -28.24 12.15 2.56
CA ALA A 6 -28.19 13.07 3.68
C ALA A 6 -26.95 12.80 4.54
N ILE A 7 -25.93 13.63 4.35
CA ILE A 7 -24.70 13.63 5.15
C ILE A 7 -24.65 14.93 5.94
N TRP A 8 -24.33 14.85 7.22
CA TRP A 8 -24.29 15.99 8.14
C TRP A 8 -23.06 15.90 9.06
N SER A 9 -22.72 17.01 9.69
CA SER A 9 -21.73 17.06 10.74
C SER A 9 -22.43 17.12 12.10
N PRO A 10 -22.17 16.19 13.02
CA PRO A 10 -22.65 16.25 14.39
C PRO A 10 -21.84 17.23 15.27
N TYR A 11 -20.86 17.93 14.69
CA TYR A 11 -19.93 18.82 15.37
C TYR A 11 -20.21 20.28 15.06
N ASN A 12 -19.78 21.19 15.94
CA ASN A 12 -19.89 22.63 15.74
C ASN A 12 -18.93 23.15 14.68
N GLU A 13 -17.73 22.58 14.63
CA GLU A 13 -16.72 22.89 13.63
C GLU A 13 -16.63 21.73 12.61
N LEU A 14 -16.47 22.05 11.32
CA LEU A 14 -16.43 21.04 10.26
C LEU A 14 -15.21 20.12 10.31
N ASN A 15 -14.17 20.49 11.06
CA ASN A 15 -12.92 19.75 11.22
C ASN A 15 -12.78 19.01 12.56
N GLU A 16 -13.75 19.09 13.45
CA GLU A 16 -13.72 18.39 14.75
C GLU A 16 -13.88 16.88 14.63
N GLY A 17 -14.59 16.41 13.60
CA GLY A 17 -14.86 15.00 13.41
C GLY A 17 -15.27 14.63 12.00
N ASN A 18 -15.59 13.35 11.81
CA ASN A 18 -16.12 12.87 10.56
C ASN A 18 -17.59 13.23 10.40
N THR A 19 -18.01 13.50 9.18
CA THR A 19 -19.43 13.60 8.84
C THR A 19 -20.10 12.23 8.93
N GLU A 20 -21.40 12.24 9.16
CA GLU A 20 -22.21 11.06 9.36
C GLU A 20 -23.45 11.09 8.47
N HIS A 21 -23.94 9.92 8.13
CA HIS A 21 -25.27 9.75 7.56
C HIS A 21 -26.31 9.89 8.68
N TRP A 22 -27.54 10.25 8.35
CA TRP A 22 -28.65 10.40 9.33
C TRP A 22 -28.91 9.14 10.17
N THR A 23 -28.44 7.96 9.75
CA THR A 23 -28.48 6.70 10.51
C THR A 23 -27.35 6.56 11.52
N ALA A 24 -26.57 7.61 11.77
CA ALA A 24 -25.33 7.61 12.58
C ALA A 24 -24.19 6.73 12.01
N ALA A 25 -24.32 6.26 10.77
CA ALA A 25 -23.19 5.61 10.10
C ALA A 25 -22.17 6.67 9.67
N THR A 26 -20.89 6.43 9.95
CA THR A 26 -19.81 7.34 9.57
C THR A 26 -19.68 7.39 8.05
N HIS A 27 -19.83 8.58 7.48
CA HIS A 27 -19.63 8.89 6.07
C HIS A 27 -18.65 10.07 5.97
N PRO A 28 -17.34 9.84 6.02
CA PRO A 28 -16.35 10.89 6.09
C PRO A 28 -16.31 11.72 4.81
N LEU A 29 -16.48 13.02 4.95
CA LEU A 29 -16.17 13.99 3.89
C LEU A 29 -14.90 14.75 4.25
N LEU A 30 -14.05 14.94 3.26
CA LEU A 30 -12.83 15.71 3.38
C LEU A 30 -12.92 16.97 2.52
N GLY A 31 -12.73 18.12 3.14
CA GLY A 31 -12.60 19.39 2.44
C GLY A 31 -11.22 20.00 2.68
N ALA A 32 -10.51 20.33 1.61
CA ALA A 32 -9.22 21.00 1.68
C ALA A 32 -9.07 22.04 0.58
N LEU A 33 -8.41 23.15 0.92
CA LEU A 33 -8.02 24.22 -0.02
C LEU A 33 -6.51 24.24 -0.15
N ARG A 34 -6.01 24.42 -1.37
CA ARG A 34 -4.60 24.67 -1.62
C ARG A 34 -4.40 26.15 -1.98
N VAL A 35 -3.67 26.85 -1.11
CA VAL A 35 -3.34 28.28 -1.30
C VAL A 35 -1.82 28.42 -1.20
N ASP A 36 -1.19 29.01 -2.19
CA ASP A 36 0.27 29.25 -2.24
C ASP A 36 1.12 28.02 -1.92
N GLY A 37 0.69 26.86 -2.44
CA GLY A 37 1.39 25.58 -2.22
C GLY A 37 1.11 24.89 -0.88
N LYS A 38 0.42 25.56 0.05
CA LYS A 38 0.02 25.00 1.35
C LYS A 38 -1.40 24.46 1.28
N VAL A 39 -1.64 23.33 1.97
CA VAL A 39 -2.96 22.72 2.06
C VAL A 39 -3.59 23.05 3.41
N TYR A 40 -4.79 23.59 3.36
CA TYR A 40 -5.61 23.93 4.52
C TYR A 40 -6.85 23.05 4.50
N ARG A 41 -7.02 22.23 5.53
CA ARG A 41 -8.21 21.40 5.70
C ARG A 41 -9.27 22.23 6.39
N PHE A 42 -10.49 22.24 5.85
CA PHE A 42 -11.64 22.91 6.45
C PHE A 42 -12.78 21.95 6.82
N MET A 43 -12.72 20.67 6.39
CA MET A 43 -13.74 19.66 6.69
C MET A 43 -13.09 18.29 6.89
N GLY A 44 -13.66 17.49 7.79
CA GLY A 44 -13.21 16.15 8.16
C GLY A 44 -12.22 16.16 9.32
N LYS A 45 -12.14 15.04 10.04
CA LYS A 45 -11.31 14.90 11.23
C LYS A 45 -9.82 15.21 10.93
N ASP A 46 -9.18 15.84 11.91
CA ASP A 46 -7.82 16.34 11.79
C ASP A 46 -6.79 15.30 11.33
N LYS A 47 -5.69 15.83 10.81
CA LYS A 47 -4.52 15.15 10.24
C LYS A 47 -4.31 13.75 10.79
N LEU A 48 -4.46 12.77 9.93
CA LEU A 48 -3.69 11.54 10.11
C LEU A 48 -2.22 11.92 9.99
N ASN A 49 -1.51 12.02 11.11
CA ASN A 49 -0.06 12.08 11.10
C ASN A 49 0.44 10.69 10.68
N LEU A 50 0.55 10.47 9.38
CA LEU A 50 1.07 9.23 8.85
C LEU A 50 2.61 9.27 8.88
N GLU A 51 3.19 8.40 9.66
CA GLU A 51 4.61 8.10 9.56
C GLU A 51 4.85 7.15 8.38
N THR A 52 5.79 7.52 7.51
CA THR A 52 6.15 6.68 6.37
C THR A 52 7.19 5.65 6.79
N ILE A 53 6.79 4.39 6.85
CA ILE A 53 7.71 3.26 7.12
C ILE A 53 8.50 2.89 5.86
N LEU A 54 7.77 2.74 4.75
CA LEU A 54 8.34 2.46 3.44
C LEU A 54 7.88 3.53 2.45
N PRO A 55 8.78 4.36 1.91
CA PRO A 55 8.41 5.34 0.91
C PRO A 55 7.93 4.65 -0.36
N MET A 56 7.00 5.31 -1.03
CA MET A 56 6.54 4.90 -2.34
C MET A 56 7.65 5.07 -3.39
N THR A 57 7.59 4.29 -4.46
CA THR A 57 8.59 4.29 -5.53
C THR A 57 8.67 5.61 -6.31
N ASN A 58 7.60 6.40 -6.29
CA ASN A 58 7.59 7.75 -6.86
C ASN A 58 8.34 8.78 -6.00
N THR A 59 8.54 8.48 -4.71
CA THR A 59 9.28 9.34 -3.78
C THR A 59 10.71 8.86 -3.64
N GLU A 60 10.93 7.55 -3.49
CA GLU A 60 12.24 6.94 -3.34
C GLU A 60 12.29 5.57 -4.01
N ARG A 61 13.17 5.40 -5.00
CA ARG A 61 13.38 4.11 -5.67
C ARG A 61 14.35 3.27 -4.88
N ARG A 62 13.82 2.41 -4.02
CA ARG A 62 14.64 1.47 -3.24
C ARG A 62 14.92 0.18 -3.98
N GLU A 63 16.04 -0.44 -3.62
CA GLU A 63 16.42 -1.75 -4.11
C GLU A 63 15.46 -2.84 -3.61
N ALA A 64 15.14 -3.76 -4.50
CA ALA A 64 14.46 -5.01 -4.23
C ALA A 64 15.20 -6.15 -4.93
N LYS A 65 14.99 -7.38 -4.50
CA LYS A 65 15.44 -8.56 -5.22
C LYS A 65 14.29 -9.10 -6.07
N PHE A 66 14.60 -9.57 -7.27
CA PHE A 66 13.60 -10.11 -8.17
C PHE A 66 14.12 -11.29 -8.99
N THR A 67 13.20 -12.08 -9.49
CA THR A 67 13.43 -13.14 -10.49
C THR A 67 12.27 -13.17 -11.47
N MET A 68 12.54 -13.55 -12.69
CA MET A 68 11.55 -13.81 -13.74
C MET A 68 11.34 -15.32 -13.96
N SER A 69 11.99 -16.16 -13.14
CA SER A 69 11.80 -17.61 -13.13
C SER A 69 11.02 -18.00 -11.88
N GLN A 70 10.06 -18.92 -12.04
CA GLN A 70 9.23 -19.37 -10.93
C GLN A 70 10.08 -19.90 -9.77
N PRO A 71 9.99 -19.30 -8.59
CA PRO A 71 10.73 -19.74 -7.41
C PRO A 71 10.07 -20.93 -6.73
N ALA A 72 10.76 -21.52 -5.75
CA ALA A 72 10.16 -22.53 -4.88
C ALA A 72 8.97 -21.96 -4.08
N ALA A 73 7.98 -22.80 -3.75
CA ALA A 73 6.71 -22.37 -3.15
C ALA A 73 6.84 -21.57 -1.83
N ASN A 74 7.95 -21.74 -1.12
CA ASN A 74 8.21 -21.01 0.14
C ASN A 74 8.83 -19.61 -0.06
N TRP A 75 8.89 -19.09 -1.29
CA TRP A 75 9.50 -17.80 -1.62
C TRP A 75 8.88 -16.60 -0.87
N ILE A 76 7.65 -16.73 -0.40
CA ILE A 76 6.94 -15.71 0.39
C ILE A 76 7.43 -15.62 1.84
N GLN A 77 8.16 -16.64 2.31
CA GLN A 77 8.57 -16.74 3.71
C GLN A 77 9.80 -15.87 4.02
N PRO A 78 9.89 -15.28 5.23
CA PRO A 78 11.01 -14.43 5.63
C PRO A 78 12.38 -15.12 5.55
N GLN A 79 12.44 -16.43 5.82
CA GLN A 79 13.65 -17.23 5.85
C GLN A 79 14.08 -17.78 4.47
N PHE A 80 13.32 -17.51 3.42
CA PHE A 80 13.65 -17.93 2.08
C PHE A 80 14.99 -17.31 1.63
N ASP A 81 15.87 -18.14 1.06
CA ASP A 81 17.14 -17.67 0.51
C ASP A 81 16.94 -17.09 -0.89
N ASP A 82 16.96 -15.79 -0.97
CA ASP A 82 16.89 -15.02 -2.20
C ASP A 82 18.27 -14.47 -2.64
N SER A 83 19.37 -15.06 -2.16
CA SER A 83 20.72 -14.60 -2.48
C SER A 83 21.04 -14.68 -3.97
N GLY A 84 20.46 -15.67 -4.67
CA GLY A 84 20.60 -15.86 -6.12
C GLY A 84 19.70 -14.94 -6.98
N TRP A 85 18.84 -14.12 -6.37
CA TRP A 85 17.97 -13.22 -7.13
C TRP A 85 18.70 -11.97 -7.59
N THR A 86 18.27 -11.42 -8.72
CA THR A 86 18.80 -10.17 -9.26
C THR A 86 18.35 -8.99 -8.38
N LYS A 87 19.22 -8.00 -8.22
CA LYS A 87 18.89 -6.74 -7.56
C LYS A 87 18.42 -5.72 -8.60
N GLY A 88 17.35 -5.03 -8.29
CA GLY A 88 16.80 -3.96 -9.12
C GLY A 88 16.11 -2.89 -8.29
N LYS A 89 15.98 -1.71 -8.86
CA LYS A 89 15.23 -0.62 -8.23
C LYS A 89 13.75 -0.71 -8.60
N ALA A 90 12.88 -0.65 -7.63
CA ALA A 90 11.44 -0.52 -7.87
C ALA A 90 11.10 0.88 -8.46
N ALA A 91 10.06 1.08 -9.25
CA ALA A 91 9.08 0.11 -9.71
C ALA A 91 9.62 -0.72 -10.88
N PHE A 92 8.96 -1.86 -11.14
CA PHE A 92 9.25 -2.75 -12.27
C PHE A 92 8.19 -2.54 -13.36
N GLY A 93 8.57 -2.58 -14.63
CA GLY A 93 7.66 -2.40 -15.75
C GLY A 93 8.37 -2.25 -17.08
N THR A 94 7.64 -1.88 -18.13
CA THR A 94 8.18 -1.69 -19.48
C THR A 94 8.84 -0.31 -19.66
N LYS A 95 9.72 -0.16 -20.64
CA LYS A 95 10.51 1.06 -20.88
C LYS A 95 9.70 2.33 -21.15
N ASP A 96 8.53 2.16 -21.69
CA ASP A 96 7.61 3.25 -22.03
C ASP A 96 6.87 3.80 -20.80
N MET A 97 6.86 3.07 -19.70
CA MET A 97 6.25 3.52 -18.46
C MET A 97 7.11 4.58 -17.78
N LYS A 98 6.47 5.68 -17.41
CA LYS A 98 7.12 6.70 -16.57
C LYS A 98 7.31 6.14 -15.18
N ARG A 99 8.46 6.40 -14.54
CA ARG A 99 8.73 6.05 -13.14
C ARG A 99 9.21 4.63 -12.87
N ILE A 100 9.50 3.80 -13.87
CA ILE A 100 10.16 2.52 -13.60
C ILE A 100 11.61 2.74 -13.12
N GLY A 101 12.08 1.81 -12.31
CA GLY A 101 13.48 1.71 -11.88
C GLY A 101 14.19 0.56 -12.53
N THR A 102 13.46 -0.52 -12.86
CA THR A 102 13.98 -1.73 -13.48
C THR A 102 13.01 -2.20 -14.56
N GLU A 103 13.57 -2.51 -15.73
CA GLU A 103 12.79 -3.05 -16.83
C GLU A 103 12.37 -4.50 -16.53
N TRP A 104 11.09 -4.79 -16.77
CA TRP A 104 10.49 -6.11 -16.75
C TRP A 104 9.64 -6.29 -18.02
N ASN A 105 9.92 -7.34 -18.77
CA ASN A 105 9.32 -7.62 -20.09
C ASN A 105 8.98 -9.11 -20.29
N THR A 106 8.80 -9.85 -19.21
CA THR A 106 8.33 -11.24 -19.21
C THR A 106 6.92 -11.32 -18.67
N GLU A 107 6.26 -12.47 -18.82
CA GLU A 107 4.91 -12.67 -18.27
C GLU A 107 4.88 -12.56 -16.75
N ASP A 108 5.88 -13.13 -16.07
CA ASP A 108 5.92 -13.20 -14.62
C ASP A 108 7.11 -12.46 -14.03
N ILE A 109 6.89 -11.86 -12.86
CA ILE A 109 7.95 -11.35 -11.98
C ILE A 109 7.63 -11.66 -10.51
N TRP A 110 8.61 -12.15 -9.79
CA TRP A 110 8.58 -12.30 -8.33
C TRP A 110 9.55 -11.31 -7.72
N VAL A 111 9.07 -10.52 -6.78
CA VAL A 111 9.83 -9.45 -6.14
C VAL A 111 9.83 -9.66 -4.63
N ARG A 112 10.99 -9.46 -4.01
CA ARG A 112 11.13 -9.48 -2.54
C ARG A 112 11.87 -8.24 -2.07
N ARG A 113 11.38 -7.65 -0.99
CA ARG A 113 12.01 -6.48 -0.35
C ARG A 113 11.99 -6.63 1.16
N SER A 114 13.16 -6.47 1.77
CA SER A 114 13.27 -6.37 3.23
C SER A 114 13.11 -4.92 3.71
N PHE A 115 12.56 -4.78 4.91
CA PHE A 115 12.52 -3.52 5.64
C PHE A 115 12.61 -3.78 7.14
N ASN A 116 13.06 -2.77 7.89
CA ASN A 116 13.23 -2.88 9.33
C ASN A 116 12.23 -2.01 10.07
N LEU A 117 11.65 -2.56 11.13
CA LEU A 117 10.85 -1.82 12.11
C LEU A 117 11.65 -1.65 13.39
N ASN A 118 11.67 -0.44 13.91
CA ASN A 118 12.34 -0.12 15.17
C ASN A 118 11.46 -0.36 16.39
N GLN A 119 10.15 -0.48 16.18
CA GLN A 119 9.13 -0.62 17.21
C GLN A 119 8.07 -1.66 16.81
N ASP A 120 7.25 -2.05 17.77
CA ASP A 120 6.06 -2.87 17.53
C ASP A 120 4.93 -1.96 17.05
N LEU A 121 4.29 -2.33 15.95
CA LEU A 121 3.20 -1.59 15.30
C LEU A 121 1.88 -2.37 15.29
N THR A 122 1.77 -3.46 16.03
CA THR A 122 0.59 -4.36 15.98
C THR A 122 -0.71 -3.67 16.40
N ASN A 123 -0.63 -2.65 17.25
CA ASN A 123 -1.77 -1.85 17.71
C ASN A 123 -2.04 -0.60 16.88
N ASP A 124 -1.16 -0.29 15.92
CA ASP A 124 -1.31 0.89 15.07
C ASP A 124 -2.24 0.64 13.88
N ILE A 125 -2.80 1.71 13.33
CA ILE A 125 -3.47 1.67 12.03
C ILE A 125 -2.39 1.78 10.96
N ILE A 126 -2.28 0.76 10.12
CA ILE A 126 -1.25 0.67 9.09
C ILE A 126 -1.92 0.61 7.73
N TYR A 127 -1.53 1.51 6.85
CA TYR A 127 -1.95 1.53 5.47
C TYR A 127 -0.83 1.05 4.55
N LEU A 128 -1.19 0.24 3.57
CA LEU A 128 -0.33 -0.18 2.47
C LEU A 128 -0.87 0.41 1.17
N ARG A 129 0.01 0.99 0.35
CA ARG A 129 -0.31 1.47 -1.00
C ARG A 129 0.46 0.67 -2.02
N TYR A 130 -0.22 0.29 -3.12
CA TYR A 130 0.36 -0.47 -4.21
C TYR A 130 -0.30 -0.12 -5.54
N SER A 131 0.41 -0.42 -6.63
CA SER A 131 -0.09 -0.38 -7.99
C SER A 131 0.36 -1.66 -8.69
N HIS A 132 -0.46 -2.19 -9.58
CA HIS A 132 -0.14 -3.37 -10.35
C HIS A 132 -0.86 -3.35 -11.70
N ASP A 133 -0.37 -4.16 -12.61
CA ASP A 133 -0.98 -4.45 -13.90
C ASP A 133 -1.19 -5.96 -13.99
N ASP A 134 -2.39 -6.35 -14.41
CA ASP A 134 -2.95 -7.69 -14.49
C ASP A 134 -3.01 -8.43 -13.14
N VAL A 135 -2.72 -9.73 -13.10
CA VAL A 135 -2.86 -10.57 -11.89
C VAL A 135 -1.75 -10.26 -10.89
N PHE A 136 -2.14 -10.01 -9.65
CA PHE A 136 -1.21 -9.58 -8.63
C PHE A 136 -1.45 -10.26 -7.29
N GLU A 137 -0.38 -10.68 -6.64
CA GLU A 137 -0.38 -11.18 -5.27
C GLU A 137 0.65 -10.43 -4.43
N LEU A 138 0.27 -10.08 -3.21
CA LEU A 138 1.12 -9.37 -2.26
C LEU A 138 1.12 -10.07 -0.91
N TYR A 139 2.29 -10.20 -0.32
CA TYR A 139 2.51 -10.92 0.93
C TYR A 139 3.36 -10.10 1.91
N LEU A 140 3.06 -10.22 3.19
CA LEU A 140 3.85 -9.68 4.31
C LEU A 140 4.25 -10.83 5.24
N ASN A 141 5.55 -11.11 5.33
CA ASN A 141 6.09 -12.18 6.16
C ASN A 141 5.39 -13.55 5.96
N GLY A 142 5.00 -13.86 4.72
CA GLY A 142 4.28 -15.07 4.36
C GLY A 142 2.77 -15.01 4.47
N GLU A 143 2.19 -13.95 5.02
CA GLU A 143 0.74 -13.70 5.06
C GLU A 143 0.29 -13.01 3.77
N LYS A 144 -0.71 -13.57 3.10
CA LYS A 144 -1.27 -12.97 1.89
C LYS A 144 -2.11 -11.75 2.25
N LEU A 145 -1.75 -10.59 1.70
CA LEU A 145 -2.48 -9.34 1.89
C LEU A 145 -3.48 -9.06 0.78
N VAL A 146 -3.06 -9.35 -0.45
CA VAL A 146 -3.81 -9.05 -1.67
C VAL A 146 -3.69 -10.24 -2.62
N ALA A 147 -4.79 -10.55 -3.30
CA ALA A 147 -4.82 -11.32 -4.52
C ALA A 147 -5.85 -10.67 -5.44
N THR A 148 -5.49 -10.41 -6.69
CA THR A 148 -6.38 -9.85 -7.69
C THR A 148 -6.54 -10.81 -8.86
N ASP A 149 -7.69 -10.74 -9.50
CA ASP A 149 -7.87 -11.30 -10.82
C ASP A 149 -7.24 -10.36 -11.86
N TYR A 150 -7.48 -10.65 -13.15
CA TYR A 150 -7.06 -9.83 -14.27
C TYR A 150 -7.61 -8.39 -14.13
N SER A 151 -6.76 -7.47 -13.71
CA SER A 151 -7.13 -6.07 -13.52
C SER A 151 -5.90 -5.16 -13.47
N TRP A 152 -6.08 -3.94 -13.96
CA TRP A 152 -5.10 -2.87 -13.78
C TRP A 152 -5.59 -1.92 -12.68
N ASN A 153 -4.76 -1.65 -11.69
CA ASN A 153 -5.07 -0.74 -10.61
C ASN A 153 -3.89 0.16 -10.28
N ASP A 154 -4.14 1.45 -10.26
CA ASP A 154 -3.16 2.44 -9.85
C ASP A 154 -3.52 3.02 -8.47
N ASP A 155 -2.53 3.08 -7.60
CA ASP A 155 -2.59 3.78 -6.32
C ASP A 155 -3.67 3.26 -5.32
N VAL A 156 -3.83 1.94 -5.25
CA VAL A 156 -4.74 1.31 -4.28
C VAL A 156 -4.19 1.42 -2.87
N THR A 157 -5.03 1.82 -1.93
CA THR A 157 -4.69 1.87 -0.50
C THR A 157 -5.56 0.90 0.28
N ILE A 158 -4.94 0.03 1.06
CA ILE A 158 -5.61 -0.89 1.98
C ILE A 158 -5.14 -0.67 3.42
N GLU A 159 -6.02 -0.87 4.38
CA GLU A 159 -5.65 -1.01 5.78
C GLU A 159 -5.25 -2.46 6.06
N LEU A 160 -4.14 -2.67 6.76
CA LEU A 160 -3.71 -4.01 7.12
C LEU A 160 -4.68 -4.63 8.13
N SER A 161 -5.12 -5.86 7.84
CA SER A 161 -5.94 -6.65 8.74
C SER A 161 -5.20 -6.97 10.06
N ALA A 162 -5.95 -7.36 11.08
CA ALA A 162 -5.36 -7.80 12.35
C ALA A 162 -4.41 -9.00 12.16
N SER A 163 -4.74 -9.96 11.28
CA SER A 163 -3.87 -11.10 10.95
C SER A 163 -2.57 -10.66 10.30
N ALA A 164 -2.62 -9.71 9.38
CA ALA A 164 -1.44 -9.15 8.73
C ALA A 164 -0.56 -8.37 9.72
N LYS A 165 -1.15 -7.55 10.58
CA LYS A 165 -0.42 -6.81 11.62
C LYS A 165 0.27 -7.74 12.60
N ALA A 166 -0.35 -8.87 12.97
CA ALA A 166 0.25 -9.87 13.85
C ALA A 166 1.49 -10.57 13.24
N LYS A 167 1.72 -10.44 11.93
CA LYS A 167 2.96 -10.94 11.27
C LYS A 167 4.10 -9.93 11.29
N LEU A 168 3.81 -8.65 11.54
CA LEU A 168 4.86 -7.64 11.73
C LEU A 168 5.67 -7.93 13.00
N ARG A 169 6.94 -7.61 12.94
CA ARG A 169 7.85 -7.79 14.06
C ARG A 169 8.89 -6.67 14.11
N LYS A 170 9.36 -6.36 15.29
CA LYS A 170 10.54 -5.52 15.45
C LYS A 170 11.73 -6.20 14.75
N GLY A 171 12.54 -5.44 14.03
CA GLY A 171 13.60 -5.94 13.18
C GLY A 171 13.17 -6.16 11.74
N THR A 172 13.74 -7.15 11.07
CA THR A 172 13.57 -7.37 9.64
C THR A 172 12.21 -8.01 9.31
N ASN A 173 11.51 -7.40 8.37
CA ASN A 173 10.29 -7.87 7.74
C ASN A 173 10.48 -8.00 6.24
N ILE A 174 9.64 -8.80 5.58
CA ILE A 174 9.68 -9.05 4.14
C ILE A 174 8.33 -8.71 3.53
N ILE A 175 8.34 -7.86 2.51
CA ILE A 175 7.27 -7.76 1.52
C ILE A 175 7.68 -8.58 0.31
N ALA A 176 6.76 -9.42 -0.17
CA ALA A 176 6.95 -10.24 -1.36
C ALA A 176 5.75 -10.05 -2.30
N ALA A 177 6.00 -9.92 -3.59
CA ALA A 177 4.97 -9.70 -4.59
C ALA A 177 5.21 -10.59 -5.81
N HIS A 178 4.13 -11.08 -6.40
CA HIS A 178 4.11 -11.72 -7.71
C HIS A 178 3.17 -10.92 -8.60
N CYS A 179 3.60 -10.65 -9.82
CA CYS A 179 2.78 -10.06 -10.85
C CYS A 179 2.88 -10.90 -12.11
N HIS A 180 1.73 -11.18 -12.73
CA HIS A 180 1.62 -11.87 -14.01
C HIS A 180 0.94 -10.94 -15.00
N ASN A 181 1.63 -10.66 -16.10
CA ASN A 181 1.18 -9.82 -17.20
C ASN A 181 0.76 -10.72 -18.36
N THR A 182 -0.38 -10.45 -19.00
CA THR A 182 -0.96 -11.25 -20.09
C THR A 182 -0.93 -10.53 -21.43
#